data_0ced092e77620d7161ef2d2f33c43bfc
#
_entry.id   0ced092e77620d7161ef2d2f33c43bfc
#
_cell.length_a   1.000
_cell.length_b   1.000
_cell.length_c   1.000
_cell.angle_alpha   90.00
_cell.angle_beta   90.00
_cell.angle_gamma   90.00
#
_symmetry.space_group_name_H-M   'P 1'
#
loop_
_entity.id
_entity.type
_entity.pdbx_description
1 polymer ?
#
loop_
_entity_poly.entity_id
_entity_poly.type
_entity_poly.pdbx_seq_one_letter_code
_entity_poly.pdbx_strand_id
1 'polypeptide(L)'
;MTKESLNSSRTPSDGHLADTNPNSAQTLAASCSQPVLTLSQGAPVSDTSSSQTLGQNGPVLLQDVDFIEKLAHFDRERIPERVVHAKGSGAFGTFRPYRSMRDYTSAAFLQDPSVSTRFLIRFSTVIGSKGSPDTDRDPRGFAVKFYTSQGNYDVVGLSLPVFFIRDAMQFPDFIHSQKPDPCTN
;
A
#
# COMPACT_ATOMS: atom_id res chain seq x y z
N MET A 1 2.32 16.52 -76.66
CA MET A 1 3.33 15.55 -77.10
C MET A 1 3.53 14.58 -75.92
N THR A 2 2.95 13.42 -76.19
CA THR A 2 3.45 12.01 -75.99
C THR A 2 3.84 11.64 -74.53
N LYS A 3 2.99 10.83 -73.87
CA LYS A 3 3.02 9.35 -73.73
C LYS A 3 4.32 8.89 -72.99
N GLU A 4 4.33 8.08 -71.95
CA GLU A 4 3.83 6.72 -71.78
C GLU A 4 3.91 6.29 -70.28
N SER A 5 2.96 5.70 -69.81
CA SER A 5 2.62 4.50 -69.05
C SER A 5 3.79 3.51 -68.86
N LEU A 6 3.96 3.01 -67.66
CA LEU A 6 4.20 1.58 -67.43
C LEU A 6 3.89 1.19 -65.96
N ASN A 7 3.00 0.27 -65.94
CA ASN A 7 2.46 -0.50 -64.82
C ASN A 7 3.52 -1.48 -64.31
N SER A 8 3.69 -1.59 -62.98
CA SER A 8 4.27 -2.80 -62.40
C SER A 8 3.72 -3.02 -60.98
N SER A 9 2.78 -3.93 -60.93
CA SER A 9 2.27 -4.61 -59.77
C SER A 9 3.37 -5.32 -58.98
N ARG A 10 3.49 -5.04 -57.66
CA ARG A 10 4.11 -5.95 -56.70
C ARG A 10 3.20 -6.09 -55.50
N THR A 11 2.67 -7.28 -55.39
CA THR A 11 2.00 -7.81 -54.21
C THR A 11 2.98 -7.88 -53.02
N PRO A 12 2.58 -7.48 -51.78
CA PRO A 12 3.33 -7.83 -50.60
C PRO A 12 3.02 -9.28 -50.23
N SER A 13 4.04 -10.09 -50.19
CA SER A 13 3.97 -11.45 -49.64
C SER A 13 3.83 -11.35 -48.12
N ASP A 14 2.70 -11.84 -47.60
CA ASP A 14 2.47 -12.13 -46.22
C ASP A 14 3.48 -13.17 -45.72
N GLY A 15 4.52 -12.69 -45.02
CA GLY A 15 5.43 -13.49 -44.24
C GLY A 15 5.06 -13.43 -42.76
N HIS A 16 3.98 -14.12 -42.37
CA HIS A 16 3.64 -14.35 -40.97
C HIS A 16 4.60 -15.41 -40.44
N LEU A 17 5.73 -14.97 -39.88
CA LEU A 17 6.58 -15.82 -39.05
C LEU A 17 5.87 -16.00 -37.70
N ALA A 18 5.17 -17.12 -37.58
CA ALA A 18 4.70 -17.60 -36.28
C ALA A 18 5.91 -17.87 -35.40
N ASP A 19 6.06 -17.07 -34.36
CA ASP A 19 7.07 -17.25 -33.30
C ASP A 19 6.71 -18.52 -32.52
N THR A 20 7.30 -19.65 -32.91
CA THR A 20 7.12 -20.96 -32.27
C THR A 20 8.13 -21.16 -31.15
N ASN A 21 8.28 -20.17 -30.26
CA ASN A 21 9.07 -20.35 -29.05
C ASN A 21 8.19 -21.01 -27.94
N PRO A 22 8.38 -22.30 -27.61
CA PRO A 22 7.58 -22.98 -26.60
C PRO A 22 7.78 -22.41 -25.19
N ASN A 23 8.78 -21.56 -24.98
CA ASN A 23 9.03 -20.91 -23.69
C ASN A 23 8.15 -19.67 -23.45
N SER A 24 7.56 -19.04 -24.49
CA SER A 24 6.72 -17.87 -24.31
C SER A 24 5.37 -18.21 -23.65
N ALA A 25 4.83 -19.38 -23.96
CA ALA A 25 3.58 -19.86 -23.35
C ALA A 25 3.76 -20.27 -21.87
N GLN A 26 4.93 -20.82 -21.53
CA GLN A 26 5.24 -21.20 -20.14
C GLN A 26 5.52 -19.97 -19.26
N THR A 27 6.10 -18.92 -19.81
CA THR A 27 6.37 -17.68 -19.06
C THR A 27 5.08 -16.91 -18.73
N LEU A 28 4.07 -16.97 -19.61
CA LEU A 28 2.74 -16.39 -19.34
C LEU A 28 1.91 -17.22 -18.35
N ALA A 29 2.06 -18.54 -18.34
CA ALA A 29 1.37 -19.41 -17.37
C ALA A 29 1.95 -19.31 -15.95
N ALA A 30 3.26 -18.99 -15.82
CA ALA A 30 3.90 -18.82 -14.51
C ALA A 30 3.57 -17.48 -13.83
N SER A 31 2.94 -16.52 -14.52
CA SER A 31 2.54 -15.23 -13.95
C SER A 31 1.13 -15.21 -13.36
N CYS A 32 0.36 -16.28 -13.52
CA CYS A 32 -0.89 -16.47 -12.78
C CYS A 32 -0.62 -17.04 -11.38
N SER A 33 0.21 -16.36 -10.59
CA SER A 33 0.24 -16.60 -9.15
C SER A 33 -1.19 -16.36 -8.62
N GLN A 34 -1.71 -17.31 -7.83
CA GLN A 34 -2.99 -17.14 -7.16
C GLN A 34 -3.05 -15.75 -6.52
N PRO A 35 -4.15 -15.02 -6.69
CA PRO A 35 -4.25 -13.70 -6.11
C PRO A 35 -4.11 -13.80 -4.60
N VAL A 36 -3.17 -13.07 -4.03
CA VAL A 36 -3.01 -12.97 -2.58
C VAL A 36 -4.20 -12.18 -2.05
N LEU A 37 -5.02 -12.80 -1.19
CA LEU A 37 -6.08 -12.08 -0.49
C LEU A 37 -5.46 -11.07 0.47
N THR A 38 -6.01 -9.88 0.50
CA THR A 38 -5.54 -8.81 1.37
C THR A 38 -6.71 -8.12 2.07
N LEU A 39 -6.45 -7.60 3.27
CA LEU A 39 -7.35 -6.67 3.94
C LEU A 39 -7.44 -5.35 3.15
N SER A 40 -8.38 -4.48 3.52
CA SER A 40 -8.59 -3.17 2.88
C SER A 40 -7.32 -2.31 2.84
N GLN A 41 -6.41 -2.50 3.78
CA GLN A 41 -5.11 -1.81 3.84
C GLN A 41 -4.00 -2.52 3.06
N GLY A 42 -4.31 -3.66 2.40
CA GLY A 42 -3.35 -4.43 1.61
C GLY A 42 -2.47 -5.39 2.42
N ALA A 43 -2.76 -5.61 3.70
CA ALA A 43 -2.08 -6.65 4.48
C ALA A 43 -2.51 -8.04 3.99
N PRO A 44 -1.56 -8.98 3.77
CA PRO A 44 -1.89 -10.31 3.28
C PRO A 44 -2.66 -11.10 4.32
N VAL A 45 -3.66 -11.86 3.89
CA VAL A 45 -4.46 -12.75 4.74
C VAL A 45 -4.64 -14.10 4.08
N SER A 46 -4.79 -15.13 4.91
CA SER A 46 -5.25 -16.44 4.46
C SER A 46 -6.78 -16.45 4.36
N ASP A 47 -7.31 -17.08 3.32
CA ASP A 47 -8.76 -17.20 3.11
C ASP A 47 -9.48 -17.87 4.28
N THR A 48 -8.86 -18.88 4.87
CA THR A 48 -9.51 -19.72 5.89
C THR A 48 -8.89 -19.66 7.28
N SER A 49 -7.68 -19.12 7.44
CA SER A 49 -6.93 -19.22 8.70
C SER A 49 -6.59 -17.88 9.35
N SER A 50 -6.93 -16.76 8.74
CA SER A 50 -6.65 -15.42 9.30
C SER A 50 -7.70 -14.95 10.30
N SER A 51 -8.91 -15.53 10.29
CA SER A 51 -9.96 -15.20 11.24
C SER A 51 -9.80 -15.99 12.55
N GLN A 52 -9.98 -15.32 13.67
CA GLN A 52 -9.99 -15.95 14.98
C GLN A 52 -11.37 -16.55 15.26
N THR A 53 -11.39 -17.76 15.75
CA THR A 53 -12.63 -18.47 16.12
C THR A 53 -12.58 -18.97 17.55
N LEU A 54 -13.74 -19.18 18.15
CA LEU A 54 -13.87 -19.80 19.48
C LEU A 54 -13.74 -21.33 19.32
N GLY A 55 -12.50 -21.83 19.33
CA GLY A 55 -12.20 -23.23 19.01
C GLY A 55 -12.17 -23.52 17.52
N GLN A 56 -11.79 -24.74 17.15
CA GLN A 56 -11.46 -25.12 15.78
C GLN A 56 -12.63 -24.97 14.78
N ASN A 57 -13.87 -25.15 15.22
CA ASN A 57 -15.07 -25.00 14.38
C ASN A 57 -16.10 -24.07 15.03
N GLY A 58 -15.66 -23.18 15.91
CA GLY A 58 -16.52 -22.24 16.61
C GLY A 58 -16.85 -20.99 15.80
N PRO A 59 -17.72 -20.12 16.31
CA PRO A 59 -18.03 -18.85 15.69
C PRO A 59 -16.79 -17.95 15.61
N VAL A 60 -16.75 -17.11 14.60
CA VAL A 60 -15.72 -16.07 14.46
C VAL A 60 -15.85 -15.09 15.64
N LEU A 61 -14.73 -14.76 16.26
CA LEU A 61 -14.66 -13.75 17.29
C LEU A 61 -14.73 -12.35 16.65
N LEU A 62 -15.74 -11.59 16.99
CA LEU A 62 -15.77 -10.16 16.73
C LEU A 62 -15.01 -9.45 17.84
N GLN A 63 -14.16 -8.52 17.45
CA GLN A 63 -13.56 -7.55 18.35
C GLN A 63 -14.67 -6.65 18.94
N ASP A 64 -14.31 -5.80 19.89
CA ASP A 64 -15.26 -4.84 20.47
C ASP A 64 -15.85 -3.94 19.38
N VAL A 65 -17.14 -4.07 19.13
CA VAL A 65 -17.86 -3.34 18.07
C VAL A 65 -17.93 -1.85 18.40
N ASP A 66 -18.13 -1.49 19.67
CA ASP A 66 -18.21 -0.08 20.09
C ASP A 66 -16.88 0.63 19.84
N PHE A 67 -15.78 -0.04 20.11
CA PHE A 67 -14.45 0.48 19.83
C PHE A 67 -14.19 0.62 18.32
N ILE A 68 -14.59 -0.35 17.51
CA ILE A 68 -14.46 -0.30 16.06
C ILE A 68 -15.26 0.89 15.51
N GLU A 69 -16.49 1.07 15.95
CA GLU A 69 -17.33 2.20 15.54
C GLU A 69 -16.79 3.55 16.02
N LYS A 70 -16.28 3.63 17.24
CA LYS A 70 -15.61 4.85 17.76
C LYS A 70 -14.45 5.27 16.86
N LEU A 71 -13.57 4.35 16.51
CA LEU A 71 -12.43 4.64 15.62
C LEU A 71 -12.88 4.97 14.19
N ALA A 72 -13.84 4.25 13.66
CA ALA A 72 -14.36 4.50 12.32
C ALA A 72 -15.04 5.87 12.22
N HIS A 73 -15.78 6.30 13.24
CA HIS A 73 -16.37 7.62 13.32
C HIS A 73 -15.28 8.70 13.38
N PHE A 74 -14.31 8.54 14.27
CA PHE A 74 -13.17 9.43 14.40
C PHE A 74 -12.41 9.60 13.08
N ASP A 75 -12.14 8.51 12.36
CA ASP A 75 -11.41 8.57 11.09
C ASP A 75 -12.18 9.31 9.99
N ARG A 76 -13.50 9.34 10.05
CA ARG A 76 -14.37 9.98 9.04
C ARG A 76 -14.79 11.40 9.35
N GLU A 77 -14.57 11.89 10.57
CA GLU A 77 -15.14 13.19 11.03
C GLU A 77 -14.64 14.40 10.22
N ARG A 78 -13.48 14.29 9.55
CA ARG A 78 -12.81 15.39 8.84
C ARG A 78 -12.63 15.14 7.35
N ILE A 79 -13.33 14.18 6.76
CA ILE A 79 -13.26 13.94 5.32
C ILE A 79 -13.59 15.24 4.56
N PRO A 80 -12.79 15.62 3.52
CA PRO A 80 -11.74 14.86 2.82
C PRO A 80 -10.35 14.93 3.44
N GLU A 81 -10.17 15.62 4.55
CA GLU A 81 -8.91 15.72 5.27
C GLU A 81 -8.72 14.49 6.17
N ARG A 82 -7.48 14.02 6.35
CA ARG A 82 -7.20 13.00 7.37
C ARG A 82 -7.38 13.58 8.76
N VAL A 83 -7.92 12.79 9.68
CA VAL A 83 -8.09 13.21 11.08
C VAL A 83 -6.77 13.52 11.77
N VAL A 84 -5.71 12.78 11.43
CA VAL A 84 -4.32 13.07 11.76
C VAL A 84 -3.47 12.88 10.50
N HIS A 85 -2.27 13.45 10.45
CA HIS A 85 -1.37 13.42 9.30
C HIS A 85 -1.98 14.05 8.02
N ALA A 86 -2.79 15.10 8.18
CA ALA A 86 -3.54 15.71 7.10
C ALA A 86 -2.63 16.32 6.02
N LYS A 87 -1.54 16.97 6.42
CA LYS A 87 -0.54 17.55 5.52
C LYS A 87 0.64 16.61 5.31
N GLY A 88 0.99 16.35 4.07
CA GLY A 88 2.13 15.51 3.76
C GLY A 88 2.43 15.41 2.28
N SER A 89 3.61 14.87 1.97
CA SER A 89 4.08 14.61 0.62
C SER A 89 4.62 13.20 0.51
N GLY A 90 4.49 12.61 -0.65
CA GLY A 90 4.94 11.25 -0.90
C GLY A 90 5.82 11.12 -2.13
N ALA A 91 6.54 10.01 -2.20
CA ALA A 91 7.36 9.64 -3.33
C ALA A 91 7.33 8.14 -3.55
N PHE A 92 7.40 7.72 -4.80
CA PHE A 92 7.64 6.33 -5.16
C PHE A 92 9.12 6.04 -5.20
N GLY A 93 9.49 4.82 -4.88
CA GLY A 93 10.87 4.38 -4.96
C GLY A 93 10.98 2.86 -5.13
N THR A 94 12.21 2.41 -5.17
CA THR A 94 12.57 1.00 -5.26
C THR A 94 13.52 0.68 -4.12
N PHE A 95 13.22 -0.36 -3.37
CA PHE A 95 14.00 -0.86 -2.26
C PHE A 95 14.73 -2.14 -2.66
N ARG A 96 15.97 -2.27 -2.23
CA ARG A 96 16.76 -3.49 -2.34
C ARG A 96 17.57 -3.68 -1.06
N PRO A 97 17.46 -4.82 -0.37
CA PRO A 97 18.29 -5.08 0.81
C PRO A 97 19.74 -5.31 0.40
N TYR A 98 20.69 -4.89 1.20
CA TYR A 98 22.12 -5.15 0.96
C TYR A 98 22.51 -6.62 1.18
N ARG A 99 21.76 -7.32 2.05
CA ARG A 99 21.95 -8.74 2.35
C ARG A 99 20.61 -9.39 2.68
N SER A 100 20.55 -10.72 2.57
CA SER A 100 19.38 -11.47 3.02
C SER A 100 19.21 -11.34 4.54
N MET A 101 17.98 -11.11 4.97
CA MET A 101 17.60 -11.03 6.38
C MET A 101 16.70 -12.20 6.79
N ARG A 102 16.71 -13.30 6.01
CA ARG A 102 15.80 -14.45 6.25
C ARG A 102 15.98 -15.11 7.62
N ASP A 103 17.17 -14.99 8.21
CA ASP A 103 17.43 -15.53 9.56
C ASP A 103 16.75 -14.73 10.68
N TYR A 104 16.26 -13.53 10.37
CA TYR A 104 15.68 -12.61 11.33
C TYR A 104 14.19 -12.29 11.07
N THR A 105 13.73 -12.41 9.83
CA THR A 105 12.37 -12.01 9.45
C THR A 105 11.88 -12.77 8.23
N SER A 106 10.57 -12.99 8.16
CA SER A 106 9.88 -13.54 6.98
C SER A 106 9.44 -12.47 5.97
N ALA A 107 9.65 -11.18 6.26
CA ALA A 107 9.22 -10.09 5.38
C ALA A 107 9.80 -10.24 3.96
N ALA A 108 8.95 -10.37 2.94
CA ALA A 108 9.33 -10.74 1.58
C ALA A 108 10.39 -9.80 0.98
N PHE A 109 10.28 -8.49 1.19
CA PHE A 109 11.19 -7.49 0.65
C PHE A 109 12.61 -7.51 1.26
N LEU A 110 12.82 -8.30 2.32
CA LEU A 110 14.11 -8.46 2.99
C LEU A 110 14.77 -9.82 2.73
N GLN A 111 14.12 -10.71 1.95
CA GLN A 111 14.60 -12.08 1.77
C GLN A 111 15.75 -12.21 0.78
N ASP A 112 15.70 -11.47 -0.31
CA ASP A 112 16.61 -11.65 -1.44
C ASP A 112 17.18 -10.30 -1.93
N PRO A 113 18.52 -10.11 -1.83
CA PRO A 113 19.18 -8.90 -2.33
C PRO A 113 19.09 -8.70 -3.85
N SER A 114 18.79 -9.75 -4.62
CA SER A 114 18.62 -9.63 -6.08
C SER A 114 17.28 -9.05 -6.47
N VAL A 115 16.29 -9.10 -5.57
CA VAL A 115 14.92 -8.64 -5.83
C VAL A 115 14.76 -7.17 -5.44
N SER A 116 14.22 -6.39 -6.37
CA SER A 116 13.83 -4.99 -6.14
C SER A 116 12.35 -4.92 -5.81
N THR A 117 12.00 -4.29 -4.69
CA THR A 117 10.63 -4.09 -4.25
C THR A 117 10.22 -2.64 -4.40
N ARG A 118 9.14 -2.37 -5.13
CA ARG A 118 8.57 -1.01 -5.24
C ARG A 118 8.00 -0.60 -3.89
N PHE A 119 8.11 0.67 -3.57
CA PHE A 119 7.47 1.24 -2.39
C PHE A 119 6.91 2.63 -2.66
N LEU A 120 5.94 3.03 -1.84
CA LEU A 120 5.50 4.41 -1.67
C LEU A 120 5.87 4.85 -0.27
N ILE A 121 6.56 5.99 -0.15
CA ILE A 121 6.78 6.65 1.14
C ILE A 121 5.96 7.93 1.21
N ARG A 122 5.41 8.24 2.38
CA ARG A 122 4.75 9.51 2.67
C ARG A 122 5.30 10.07 3.97
N PHE A 123 5.76 11.31 3.92
CA PHE A 123 6.09 12.11 5.09
C PHE A 123 4.93 13.06 5.41
N SER A 124 4.68 13.31 6.69
CA SER A 124 3.54 14.11 7.11
C SER A 124 3.80 14.84 8.43
N THR A 125 3.07 15.93 8.64
CA THR A 125 2.80 16.44 9.99
C THR A 125 1.91 15.46 10.75
N VAL A 126 1.65 15.66 12.03
CA VAL A 126 0.82 14.74 12.83
C VAL A 126 -0.52 15.39 13.21
N ILE A 127 -0.49 16.49 13.96
CA ILE A 127 -1.70 17.13 14.50
C ILE A 127 -2.23 18.21 13.57
N GLY A 128 -1.36 18.90 12.84
CA GLY A 128 -1.71 20.01 11.98
C GLY A 128 -2.75 19.67 10.91
N SER A 129 -3.63 20.61 10.60
CA SER A 129 -4.56 20.53 9.48
C SER A 129 -3.81 20.58 8.13
N LYS A 130 -4.50 20.27 7.05
CA LYS A 130 -3.91 20.31 5.70
C LYS A 130 -3.33 21.67 5.31
N GLY A 131 -3.90 22.76 5.83
CA GLY A 131 -3.45 24.15 5.57
C GLY A 131 -2.40 24.67 6.54
N SER A 132 -2.02 23.93 7.58
CA SER A 132 -1.05 24.40 8.58
C SER A 132 0.35 24.61 7.98
N PRO A 133 1.14 25.58 8.51
CA PRO A 133 2.50 25.79 8.04
C PRO A 133 3.44 24.65 8.43
N ASP A 134 4.47 24.41 7.61
CA ASP A 134 5.48 23.39 7.89
C ASP A 134 6.40 23.77 9.07
N THR A 135 6.35 25.02 9.50
CA THR A 135 7.14 25.56 10.62
C THR A 135 6.50 25.29 11.98
N ASP A 136 5.26 24.81 12.02
CA ASP A 136 4.61 24.46 13.27
C ASP A 136 5.39 23.39 14.03
N ARG A 137 5.39 23.52 15.36
CA ARG A 137 5.94 22.51 16.27
C ARG A 137 4.97 21.33 16.34
N ASP A 138 5.13 20.43 15.39
CA ASP A 138 4.34 19.24 15.26
C ASP A 138 5.29 18.05 15.04
N PRO A 139 5.08 16.90 15.65
CA PRO A 139 5.83 15.70 15.32
C PRO A 139 5.76 15.42 13.82
N ARG A 140 6.77 14.75 13.29
CA ARG A 140 6.77 14.34 11.88
C ARG A 140 6.56 12.83 11.79
N GLY A 141 5.63 12.46 10.94
CA GLY A 141 5.33 11.07 10.65
C GLY A 141 5.87 10.64 9.30
N PHE A 142 6.11 9.35 9.16
CA PHE A 142 6.33 8.72 7.87
C PHE A 142 5.59 7.38 7.79
N ALA A 143 5.21 7.01 6.59
CA ALA A 143 4.66 5.69 6.28
C ALA A 143 5.30 5.18 5.00
N VAL A 144 5.77 3.95 5.01
CA VAL A 144 6.31 3.27 3.83
C VAL A 144 5.47 2.05 3.54
N LYS A 145 4.92 1.97 2.35
CA LYS A 145 4.18 0.81 1.86
C LYS A 145 5.03 0.08 0.83
N PHE A 146 5.47 -1.12 1.15
CA PHE A 146 6.19 -2.00 0.24
C PHE A 146 5.18 -2.88 -0.51
N TYR A 147 5.27 -2.90 -1.83
CA TYR A 147 4.42 -3.73 -2.69
C TYR A 147 5.14 -5.05 -2.96
N THR A 148 4.91 -6.04 -2.11
CA THR A 148 5.59 -7.34 -2.19
C THR A 148 4.76 -8.36 -2.96
N SER A 149 5.37 -9.47 -3.35
CA SER A 149 4.68 -10.62 -3.95
C SER A 149 3.69 -11.30 -3.01
N GLN A 150 3.77 -11.02 -1.71
CA GLN A 150 2.89 -11.59 -0.68
C GLN A 150 1.85 -10.58 -0.17
N GLY A 151 1.63 -9.48 -0.89
CA GLY A 151 0.77 -8.38 -0.48
C GLY A 151 1.58 -7.19 0.03
N ASN A 152 0.88 -6.17 0.52
CA ASN A 152 1.52 -4.97 1.03
C ASN A 152 2.13 -5.20 2.41
N TYR A 153 3.31 -4.61 2.62
CA TYR A 153 3.94 -4.56 3.94
C TYR A 153 4.15 -3.08 4.31
N ASP A 154 3.56 -2.65 5.41
CA ASP A 154 3.57 -1.26 5.83
C ASP A 154 4.47 -1.05 7.04
N VAL A 155 5.29 0.01 6.98
CA VAL A 155 6.09 0.49 8.11
C VAL A 155 5.69 1.92 8.39
N VAL A 156 5.32 2.21 9.62
CA VAL A 156 4.96 3.56 10.07
C VAL A 156 5.82 3.99 11.23
N GLY A 157 6.12 5.29 11.29
CA GLY A 157 6.95 5.83 12.35
C GLY A 157 6.70 7.31 12.58
N LEU A 158 7.22 7.76 13.72
CA LEU A 158 7.20 9.16 14.16
C LEU A 158 8.60 9.63 14.52
N SER A 159 8.82 10.93 14.45
CA SER A 159 10.06 11.59 14.93
C SER A 159 10.13 11.72 16.46
N LEU A 160 9.51 10.79 17.17
CA LEU A 160 9.50 10.72 18.63
C LEU A 160 10.09 9.39 19.08
N PRO A 161 10.83 9.34 20.20
CA PRO A 161 11.41 8.10 20.71
C PRO A 161 10.36 7.10 21.19
N VAL A 162 9.21 7.59 21.64
CA VAL A 162 8.07 6.79 22.11
C VAL A 162 6.79 7.42 21.60
N PHE A 163 5.82 6.60 21.21
CA PHE A 163 4.49 7.09 20.88
C PHE A 163 3.81 7.66 22.15
N PHE A 164 3.31 8.87 22.06
CA PHE A 164 2.85 9.66 23.20
C PHE A 164 1.59 9.11 23.89
N ILE A 165 0.75 8.36 23.17
CA ILE A 165 -0.43 7.69 23.70
C ILE A 165 -0.58 6.31 23.04
N ARG A 166 -0.61 5.26 23.87
CA ARG A 166 -0.75 3.87 23.40
C ARG A 166 -2.09 3.25 23.79
N ASP A 167 -2.92 3.99 24.49
CA ASP A 167 -4.29 3.61 24.80
C ASP A 167 -5.19 4.00 23.62
N ALA A 168 -5.63 2.98 22.88
CA ALA A 168 -6.42 3.19 21.67
C ALA A 168 -7.81 3.78 21.95
N MET A 169 -8.38 3.53 23.13
CA MET A 169 -9.67 4.10 23.56
C MET A 169 -9.58 5.61 23.80
N GLN A 170 -8.44 6.06 24.30
CA GLN A 170 -8.21 7.48 24.64
C GLN A 170 -7.58 8.26 23.48
N PHE A 171 -7.11 7.59 22.45
CA PHE A 171 -6.46 8.26 21.32
C PHE A 171 -7.35 9.29 20.62
N PRO A 172 -8.62 9.01 20.28
CA PRO A 172 -9.52 10.00 19.72
C PRO A 172 -9.73 11.20 20.62
N ASP A 173 -9.93 10.99 21.92
CA ASP A 173 -10.15 12.05 22.88
C ASP A 173 -8.93 12.96 23.01
N PHE A 174 -7.72 12.39 22.98
CA PHE A 174 -6.48 13.16 22.96
C PHE A 174 -6.39 14.05 21.70
N ILE A 175 -6.71 13.51 20.53
CA ILE A 175 -6.66 14.30 19.29
C ILE A 175 -7.75 15.39 19.30
N HIS A 176 -8.94 15.11 19.78
CA HIS A 176 -10.00 16.12 19.95
C HIS A 176 -9.56 17.26 20.87
N SER A 177 -8.76 16.99 21.89
CA SER A 177 -8.21 18.04 22.77
C SER A 177 -7.17 18.95 22.07
N GLN A 178 -6.61 18.52 20.94
CA GLN A 178 -5.54 19.22 20.22
C GLN A 178 -6.04 19.95 18.97
N LYS A 179 -7.18 19.55 18.44
CA LYS A 179 -7.73 20.07 17.19
C LYS A 179 -9.03 20.82 17.42
N PRO A 180 -9.31 21.89 16.64
CA PRO A 180 -10.62 22.50 16.61
C PRO A 180 -11.70 21.48 16.25
N ASP A 181 -12.89 21.65 16.79
CA ASP A 181 -14.06 20.86 16.39
C ASP A 181 -14.33 21.06 14.90
N PRO A 182 -14.51 19.98 14.11
CA PRO A 182 -14.77 20.10 12.67
C PRO A 182 -16.10 20.76 12.33
N CYS A 183 -17.04 20.83 13.29
CA CYS A 183 -18.36 21.41 13.12
C CYS A 183 -18.47 22.86 13.63
N THR A 184 -17.48 23.36 14.34
CA THR A 184 -17.45 24.72 14.89
C THR A 184 -16.31 25.52 14.26
N ASN A 185 -16.59 26.16 13.14
CA ASN A 185 -15.72 27.18 12.53
C ASN A 185 -16.25 28.55 12.81
#